data_fbc7af7ef0dac4bbada2cb718ddff2e7
#
_entry.id   fbc7af7ef0dac4bbada2cb718ddff2e7
#
_cell.length_a   1.000
_cell.length_b   1.000
_cell.length_c   1.000
_cell.angle_alpha   90.00
_cell.angle_beta   90.00
_cell.angle_gamma   90.00
#
_symmetry.space_group_name_H-M   'P 1'
#
loop_
_entity.id
_entity.type
_entity.pdbx_description
1 polymer ?
#
loop_
_entity_poly.entity_id
_entity_poly.type
_entity_poly.pdbx_seq_one_letter_code
_entity_poly.pdbx_strand_id
1 'polypeptide(L)'
;PAGLAALLVGLQPLLTAACAGPLLGERLTRRQWLGLLLGLVGISLVLGSKLELGSTLFSGFGMGALVSVMAALVGISLGTLYQKRYCTSMPLLSGAAIQYMAAGGLLGIGALLFESREVEWSTTFILTLGWLVLILSIAAILLLMALIKKGEASRVASLFYLVPPVTALQAWWLFDERLPLMGLIGMVIAIAGVVMVVKSASK
;
A
#
# COMPACT_ATOMS: atom_id res chain seq x y z
N PRO A 1 13.96 -0.05 -10.15
CA PRO A 1 14.32 -0.65 -8.85
C PRO A 1 13.09 -0.70 -7.94
N ALA A 2 12.82 -1.88 -7.35
CA ALA A 2 11.63 -2.11 -6.51
C ALA A 2 11.56 -1.14 -5.32
N GLY A 3 12.71 -0.74 -4.76
CA GLY A 3 12.78 0.19 -3.64
C GLY A 3 12.27 1.60 -3.97
N LEU A 4 12.56 2.13 -5.16
CA LEU A 4 12.02 3.43 -5.58
C LEU A 4 10.50 3.37 -5.77
N ALA A 5 9.99 2.30 -6.40
CA ALA A 5 8.55 2.08 -6.53
C ALA A 5 7.87 2.01 -5.16
N ALA A 6 8.46 1.29 -4.20
CA ALA A 6 7.94 1.20 -2.83
C ALA A 6 7.94 2.55 -2.10
N LEU A 7 8.98 3.39 -2.30
CA LEU A 7 9.01 4.75 -1.75
C LEU A 7 7.90 5.63 -2.35
N LEU A 8 7.71 5.57 -3.67
CA LEU A 8 6.67 6.32 -4.35
C LEU A 8 5.27 5.88 -3.91
N VAL A 9 5.02 4.58 -3.81
CA VAL A 9 3.76 4.05 -3.26
C VAL A 9 3.58 4.42 -1.79
N GLY A 10 4.67 4.57 -1.04
CA GLY A 10 4.66 5.11 0.32
C GLY A 10 4.07 6.53 0.47
N LEU A 11 3.91 7.28 -0.64
CA LEU A 11 3.19 8.56 -0.66
C LEU A 11 1.66 8.40 -0.63
N GLN A 12 1.14 7.18 -0.84
CA GLN A 12 -0.31 6.91 -0.90
C GLN A 12 -1.09 7.47 0.30
N PRO A 13 -0.69 7.29 1.57
CA PRO A 13 -1.44 7.83 2.69
C PRO A 13 -1.51 9.37 2.69
N LEU A 14 -0.43 10.04 2.28
CA LEU A 14 -0.41 11.50 2.15
C LEU A 14 -1.33 11.98 1.03
N LEU A 15 -1.29 11.33 -0.13
CA LEU A 15 -2.17 11.66 -1.25
C LEU A 15 -3.63 11.41 -0.91
N THR A 16 -3.94 10.26 -0.28
CA THR A 16 -5.29 9.95 0.20
C THR A 16 -5.77 10.99 1.20
N ALA A 17 -4.93 11.38 2.17
CA ALA A 17 -5.25 12.40 3.17
C ALA A 17 -5.49 13.79 2.54
N ALA A 18 -4.65 14.19 1.60
CA ALA A 18 -4.80 15.47 0.89
C ALA A 18 -6.11 15.54 0.10
N CYS A 19 -6.50 14.43 -0.54
CA CYS A 19 -7.73 14.35 -1.32
C CYS A 19 -8.99 14.06 -0.48
N ALA A 20 -8.85 13.52 0.74
CA ALA A 20 -9.97 13.21 1.63
C ALA A 20 -10.75 14.46 2.07
N GLY A 21 -10.05 15.59 2.27
CA GLY A 21 -10.68 16.86 2.58
C GLY A 21 -11.72 17.29 1.53
N PRO A 22 -11.29 17.56 0.30
CA PRO A 22 -12.18 18.02 -0.76
C PRO A 22 -13.19 16.98 -1.23
N LEU A 23 -12.87 15.67 -1.18
CA LEU A 23 -13.75 14.63 -1.72
C LEU A 23 -14.72 14.04 -0.70
N LEU A 24 -14.34 13.95 0.56
CA LEU A 24 -15.12 13.31 1.64
C LEU A 24 -15.52 14.29 2.75
N GLY A 25 -14.99 15.50 2.77
CA GLY A 25 -15.18 16.46 3.86
C GLY A 25 -14.39 16.10 5.13
N GLU A 26 -13.43 15.16 5.06
CA GLU A 26 -12.59 14.80 6.19
C GLU A 26 -11.65 15.97 6.54
N ARG A 27 -11.67 16.42 7.80
CA ARG A 27 -10.78 17.47 8.29
C ARG A 27 -9.67 16.87 9.13
N LEU A 28 -8.49 16.77 8.55
CA LEU A 28 -7.33 16.28 9.28
C LEU A 28 -6.79 17.35 10.23
N THR A 29 -6.50 16.93 11.44
CA THR A 29 -5.84 17.77 12.45
C THR A 29 -4.35 17.94 12.10
N ARG A 30 -3.72 19.00 12.62
CA ARG A 30 -2.26 19.20 12.48
C ARG A 30 -1.47 17.98 12.98
N ARG A 31 -1.97 17.31 14.01
CA ARG A 31 -1.35 16.11 14.58
C ARG A 31 -1.41 14.91 13.63
N GLN A 32 -2.50 14.76 12.87
CA GLN A 32 -2.61 13.73 11.84
C GLN A 32 -1.65 14.00 10.68
N TRP A 33 -1.53 15.23 10.22
CA TRP A 33 -0.55 15.61 9.21
C TRP A 33 0.89 15.34 9.64
N LEU A 34 1.25 15.71 10.88
CA LEU A 34 2.57 15.39 11.45
C LEU A 34 2.79 13.87 11.52
N GLY A 35 1.77 13.10 11.92
CA GLY A 35 1.86 11.63 11.93
C GLY A 35 2.08 11.03 10.55
N LEU A 36 1.41 11.53 9.53
CA LEU A 36 1.59 11.08 8.14
C LEU A 36 3.01 11.41 7.62
N LEU A 37 3.53 12.60 7.91
CA LEU A 37 4.89 12.97 7.54
C LEU A 37 5.94 12.12 8.27
N LEU A 38 5.76 11.88 9.57
CA LEU A 38 6.62 10.98 10.34
C LEU A 38 6.57 9.55 9.78
N GLY A 39 5.39 9.06 9.41
CA GLY A 39 5.23 7.76 8.77
C GLY A 39 6.04 7.67 7.47
N LEU A 40 5.96 8.69 6.62
CA LEU A 40 6.74 8.75 5.38
C LEU A 40 8.26 8.76 5.65
N VAL A 41 8.71 9.58 6.60
CA VAL A 41 10.14 9.62 7.00
C VAL A 41 10.57 8.24 7.51
N GLY A 42 9.77 7.60 8.35
CA GLY A 42 10.05 6.26 8.86
C GLY A 42 10.22 5.23 7.76
N ILE A 43 9.28 5.19 6.79
CA ILE A 43 9.37 4.30 5.63
C ILE A 43 10.61 4.59 4.79
N SER A 44 10.90 5.86 4.54
CA SER A 44 12.08 6.28 3.77
C SER A 44 13.37 5.79 4.41
N LEU A 45 13.46 5.80 5.75
CA LEU A 45 14.61 5.26 6.49
C LEU A 45 14.68 3.71 6.40
N VAL A 46 13.54 3.01 6.53
CA VAL A 46 13.51 1.55 6.41
C VAL A 46 13.93 1.11 5.01
N LEU A 47 13.37 1.71 3.97
CA LEU A 47 13.70 1.35 2.58
C LEU A 47 15.08 1.86 2.18
N GLY A 48 15.46 3.07 2.61
CA GLY A 48 16.77 3.66 2.34
C GLY A 48 17.92 2.89 2.95
N SER A 49 17.69 2.22 4.08
CA SER A 49 18.70 1.36 4.72
C SER A 49 19.01 0.08 3.94
N LYS A 50 18.09 -0.36 3.09
CA LYS A 50 18.24 -1.52 2.19
C LYS A 50 18.69 -1.13 0.78
N LEU A 51 18.58 0.15 0.43
CA LEU A 51 19.05 0.69 -0.84
C LEU A 51 20.50 1.15 -0.63
N GLU A 52 21.44 0.57 -1.36
CA GLU A 52 22.75 1.17 -1.52
C GLU A 52 22.54 2.57 -2.14
N LEU A 53 22.68 3.61 -1.30
CA LEU A 53 22.48 5.02 -1.66
C LEU A 53 23.64 5.52 -2.57
N GLY A 54 23.96 4.78 -3.60
CA GLY A 54 24.88 5.18 -4.64
C GLY A 54 24.21 5.10 -6.00
N SER A 55 24.42 6.07 -6.87
CA SER A 55 24.24 6.13 -8.35
C SER A 55 23.18 5.25 -9.07
N THR A 56 22.58 4.24 -8.42
CA THR A 56 21.68 3.24 -9.01
C THR A 56 20.20 3.49 -8.73
N LEU A 57 19.81 4.46 -7.89
CA LEU A 57 18.41 4.71 -7.56
C LEU A 57 17.56 5.03 -8.81
N PHE A 58 18.13 5.72 -9.78
CA PHE A 58 17.47 6.08 -11.03
C PHE A 58 17.98 5.29 -12.24
N SER A 59 19.07 4.53 -12.12
CA SER A 59 19.58 3.71 -13.20
C SER A 59 18.61 2.54 -13.47
N GLY A 60 18.05 2.51 -14.67
CA GLY A 60 17.08 1.49 -15.08
C GLY A 60 15.62 1.80 -14.75
N PHE A 61 15.31 2.96 -14.15
CA PHE A 61 13.91 3.39 -13.94
C PHE A 61 13.48 4.26 -15.12
N GLY A 62 12.99 3.62 -16.17
CA GLY A 62 12.52 4.31 -17.37
C GLY A 62 11.30 5.21 -17.09
N MET A 63 11.09 6.21 -17.93
CA MET A 63 9.93 7.12 -17.85
C MET A 63 8.60 6.35 -17.81
N GLY A 64 8.49 5.24 -18.57
CA GLY A 64 7.30 4.39 -18.56
C GLY A 64 7.03 3.75 -17.18
N ALA A 65 8.07 3.28 -16.49
CA ALA A 65 7.92 2.73 -15.14
C ALA A 65 7.50 3.82 -14.13
N LEU A 66 8.05 5.01 -14.23
CA LEU A 66 7.66 6.15 -13.39
C LEU A 66 6.18 6.52 -13.60
N VAL A 67 5.75 6.64 -14.85
CA VAL A 67 4.34 6.93 -15.18
C VAL A 67 3.42 5.83 -14.66
N SER A 68 3.79 4.56 -14.79
CA SER A 68 3.00 3.43 -14.29
C SER A 68 2.85 3.45 -12.78
N VAL A 69 3.93 3.73 -12.03
CA VAL A 69 3.88 3.82 -10.56
C VAL A 69 3.07 5.03 -10.12
N MET A 70 3.19 6.17 -10.79
CA MET A 70 2.37 7.35 -10.50
C MET A 70 0.90 7.11 -10.78
N ALA A 71 0.57 6.46 -11.89
CA ALA A 71 -0.80 6.07 -12.22
C ALA A 71 -1.38 5.10 -11.18
N ALA A 72 -0.59 4.11 -10.73
CA ALA A 72 -0.98 3.19 -9.68
C ALA A 72 -1.23 3.92 -8.35
N LEU A 73 -0.33 4.83 -7.94
CA LEU A 73 -0.47 5.64 -6.72
C LEU A 73 -1.76 6.48 -6.73
N VAL A 74 -2.02 7.17 -7.83
CA VAL A 74 -3.25 7.96 -8.01
C VAL A 74 -4.47 7.03 -8.02
N GLY A 75 -4.40 5.92 -8.76
CA GLY A 75 -5.48 4.94 -8.85
C GLY A 75 -5.87 4.35 -7.49
N ILE A 76 -4.90 3.90 -6.70
CA ILE A 76 -5.15 3.34 -5.36
C ILE A 76 -5.73 4.42 -4.42
N SER A 77 -5.18 5.63 -4.44
CA SER A 77 -5.64 6.72 -3.57
C SER A 77 -7.08 7.15 -3.91
N LEU A 78 -7.36 7.39 -5.20
CA LEU A 78 -8.70 7.75 -5.65
C LEU A 78 -9.70 6.60 -5.50
N GLY A 79 -9.28 5.36 -5.76
CA GLY A 79 -10.08 4.16 -5.56
C GLY A 79 -10.53 4.00 -4.12
N THR A 80 -9.62 4.22 -3.15
CA THR A 80 -9.94 4.19 -1.71
C THR A 80 -10.98 5.26 -1.35
N LEU A 81 -10.82 6.49 -1.86
CA LEU A 81 -11.75 7.59 -1.61
C LEU A 81 -13.12 7.36 -2.28
N TYR A 82 -13.11 6.85 -3.51
CA TYR A 82 -14.33 6.46 -4.23
C TYR A 82 -15.09 5.38 -3.47
N GLN A 83 -14.38 4.34 -3.04
CA GLN A 83 -14.97 3.26 -2.24
C GLN A 83 -15.59 3.79 -0.94
N LYS A 84 -14.90 4.70 -0.24
CA LYS A 84 -15.42 5.34 0.97
C LYS A 84 -16.65 6.16 0.69
N ARG A 85 -16.69 6.91 -0.41
CA ARG A 85 -17.79 7.82 -0.73
C ARG A 85 -19.04 7.10 -1.21
N TYR A 86 -18.89 6.09 -2.07
CA TYR A 86 -20.00 5.52 -2.83
C TYR A 86 -20.33 4.06 -2.48
N CYS A 87 -19.38 3.31 -1.91
CA CYS A 87 -19.55 1.87 -1.72
C CYS A 87 -19.77 1.45 -0.26
N THR A 88 -19.92 2.39 0.68
CA THR A 88 -20.05 2.06 2.10
C THR A 88 -21.36 1.33 2.45
N SER A 89 -22.41 1.50 1.66
CA SER A 89 -23.69 0.80 1.85
C SER A 89 -23.69 -0.62 1.28
N MET A 90 -22.75 -0.94 0.38
CA MET A 90 -22.69 -2.27 -0.26
C MET A 90 -22.24 -3.36 0.72
N PRO A 91 -22.76 -4.60 0.59
CA PRO A 91 -22.19 -5.76 1.26
C PRO A 91 -20.72 -5.96 0.81
N LEU A 92 -19.83 -6.25 1.78
CA LEU A 92 -18.38 -6.32 1.50
C LEU A 92 -18.04 -7.36 0.42
N LEU A 93 -18.67 -8.54 0.49
CA LEU A 93 -18.40 -9.62 -0.43
C LEU A 93 -18.84 -9.27 -1.87
N SER A 94 -20.03 -8.69 -2.02
CA SER A 94 -20.54 -8.25 -3.34
C SER A 94 -19.68 -7.13 -3.91
N GLY A 95 -19.27 -6.16 -3.07
CA GLY A 95 -18.37 -5.09 -3.50
C GLY A 95 -17.02 -5.61 -3.95
N ALA A 96 -16.42 -6.55 -3.22
CA ALA A 96 -15.17 -7.19 -3.60
C ALA A 96 -15.33 -7.99 -4.91
N ALA A 97 -16.40 -8.76 -5.05
CA ALA A 97 -16.65 -9.53 -6.28
C ALA A 97 -16.74 -8.63 -7.53
N ILE A 98 -17.47 -7.52 -7.46
CA ILE A 98 -17.57 -6.56 -8.57
C ILE A 98 -16.20 -5.96 -8.90
N GLN A 99 -15.41 -5.56 -7.89
CA GLN A 99 -14.07 -5.02 -8.09
C GLN A 99 -13.15 -6.04 -8.77
N TYR A 100 -13.16 -7.29 -8.32
CA TYR A 100 -12.34 -8.34 -8.92
C TYR A 100 -12.78 -8.73 -10.32
N MET A 101 -14.09 -8.75 -10.59
CA MET A 101 -14.59 -8.99 -11.94
C MET A 101 -14.15 -7.87 -12.91
N ALA A 102 -14.28 -6.62 -12.50
CA ALA A 102 -13.88 -5.49 -13.32
C ALA A 102 -12.35 -5.47 -13.55
N ALA A 103 -11.56 -5.63 -12.47
CA ALA A 103 -10.10 -5.67 -12.55
C ALA A 103 -9.61 -6.90 -13.35
N GLY A 104 -10.17 -8.09 -13.09
CA GLY A 104 -9.82 -9.32 -13.78
C GLY A 104 -10.17 -9.26 -15.27
N GLY A 105 -11.30 -8.67 -15.62
CA GLY A 105 -11.66 -8.45 -17.01
C GLY A 105 -10.69 -7.53 -17.74
N LEU A 106 -10.35 -6.38 -17.12
CA LEU A 106 -9.40 -5.43 -17.69
C LEU A 106 -8.01 -6.04 -17.84
N LEU A 107 -7.50 -6.67 -16.78
CA LEU A 107 -6.18 -7.32 -16.78
C LEU A 107 -6.16 -8.53 -17.71
N GLY A 108 -7.25 -9.29 -17.79
CA GLY A 108 -7.39 -10.42 -18.72
C GLY A 108 -7.30 -9.99 -20.18
N ILE A 109 -7.96 -8.89 -20.55
CA ILE A 109 -7.84 -8.31 -21.89
C ILE A 109 -6.38 -7.86 -22.13
N GLY A 110 -5.75 -7.19 -21.18
CA GLY A 110 -4.35 -6.80 -21.26
C GLY A 110 -3.41 -7.98 -21.47
N ALA A 111 -3.57 -9.04 -20.68
CA ALA A 111 -2.78 -10.28 -20.81
C ALA A 111 -2.98 -10.96 -22.18
N LEU A 112 -4.22 -10.98 -22.69
CA LEU A 112 -4.49 -11.54 -24.02
C LEU A 112 -3.82 -10.78 -25.15
N LEU A 113 -3.66 -9.45 -25.01
CA LEU A 113 -3.11 -8.59 -26.05
C LEU A 113 -1.58 -8.45 -25.99
N PHE A 114 -0.98 -8.51 -24.80
CA PHE A 114 0.42 -8.10 -24.59
C PHE A 114 1.32 -9.18 -23.98
N GLU A 115 0.77 -10.30 -23.46
CA GLU A 115 1.57 -11.33 -22.79
C GLU A 115 1.67 -12.64 -23.61
N SER A 116 2.78 -13.37 -23.44
CA SER A 116 3.05 -14.67 -24.09
C SER A 116 2.15 -15.80 -23.56
N ARG A 117 1.56 -15.63 -22.38
CA ARG A 117 0.70 -16.62 -21.70
C ARG A 117 1.39 -17.96 -21.38
N GLU A 118 2.69 -18.00 -21.41
CA GLU A 118 3.47 -19.15 -20.97
C GLU A 118 3.57 -19.14 -19.44
N VAL A 119 2.97 -20.14 -18.80
CA VAL A 119 2.94 -20.26 -17.33
C VAL A 119 3.54 -21.62 -16.96
N GLU A 120 4.63 -21.59 -16.18
CA GLU A 120 5.19 -22.78 -15.57
C GLU A 120 4.40 -23.17 -14.31
N TRP A 121 3.57 -24.20 -14.41
CA TRP A 121 2.73 -24.72 -13.33
C TRP A 121 3.54 -25.55 -12.34
N SER A 122 4.50 -24.95 -11.63
CA SER A 122 5.24 -25.60 -10.57
C SER A 122 4.41 -25.69 -9.28
N THR A 123 4.71 -26.66 -8.42
CA THR A 123 4.05 -26.77 -7.10
C THR A 123 4.21 -25.50 -6.28
N THR A 124 5.40 -24.89 -6.32
CA THR A 124 5.67 -23.62 -5.64
C THR A 124 4.78 -22.51 -6.17
N PHE A 125 4.61 -22.41 -7.50
CA PHE A 125 3.73 -21.42 -8.11
C PHE A 125 2.28 -21.59 -7.66
N ILE A 126 1.75 -22.82 -7.68
CA ILE A 126 0.37 -23.12 -7.28
C ILE A 126 0.13 -22.77 -5.80
N LEU A 127 1.06 -23.18 -4.91
CA LEU A 127 0.94 -22.87 -3.48
C LEU A 127 1.03 -21.37 -3.20
N THR A 128 1.96 -20.68 -3.86
CA THR A 128 2.10 -19.22 -3.72
C THR A 128 0.86 -18.49 -4.26
N LEU A 129 0.37 -18.90 -5.42
CA LEU A 129 -0.85 -18.33 -6.01
C LEU A 129 -2.05 -18.57 -5.09
N GLY A 130 -2.22 -19.78 -4.57
CA GLY A 130 -3.27 -20.11 -3.61
C GLY A 130 -3.21 -19.22 -2.36
N TRP A 131 -2.03 -19.05 -1.79
CA TRP A 131 -1.81 -18.14 -0.66
C TRP A 131 -2.18 -16.70 -1.00
N LEU A 132 -1.71 -16.16 -2.12
CA LEU A 132 -2.02 -14.79 -2.55
C LEU A 132 -3.51 -14.59 -2.77
N VAL A 133 -4.21 -15.56 -3.37
CA VAL A 133 -5.65 -15.45 -3.60
C VAL A 133 -6.43 -15.56 -2.30
N LEU A 134 -6.20 -16.58 -1.48
CA LEU A 134 -7.02 -16.82 -0.28
C LEU A 134 -6.73 -15.81 0.83
N ILE A 135 -5.46 -15.53 1.10
CA ILE A 135 -5.08 -14.68 2.24
C ILE A 135 -5.06 -13.22 1.83
N LEU A 136 -4.36 -12.86 0.75
CA LEU A 136 -4.20 -11.46 0.38
C LEU A 136 -5.43 -10.92 -0.35
N SER A 137 -5.92 -11.62 -1.39
CA SER A 137 -7.02 -11.09 -2.21
C SER A 137 -8.39 -11.26 -1.55
N ILE A 138 -8.63 -12.29 -0.74
CA ILE A 138 -9.92 -12.46 -0.06
C ILE A 138 -9.86 -11.89 1.35
N ALA A 139 -9.06 -12.47 2.25
CA ALA A 139 -9.09 -12.10 3.66
C ALA A 139 -8.62 -10.66 3.91
N ALA A 140 -7.45 -10.27 3.37
CA ALA A 140 -6.89 -8.94 3.62
C ALA A 140 -7.71 -7.82 2.95
N ILE A 141 -8.21 -8.04 1.73
CA ILE A 141 -9.03 -7.04 1.04
C ILE A 141 -10.40 -6.87 1.71
N LEU A 142 -11.06 -7.95 2.14
CA LEU A 142 -12.32 -7.84 2.88
C LEU A 142 -12.12 -7.09 4.20
N LEU A 143 -11.00 -7.33 4.90
CA LEU A 143 -10.65 -6.58 6.10
C LEU A 143 -10.40 -5.11 5.80
N LEU A 144 -9.65 -4.80 4.74
CA LEU A 144 -9.40 -3.42 4.30
C LEU A 144 -10.72 -2.71 3.97
N MET A 145 -11.61 -3.35 3.21
CA MET A 145 -12.93 -2.79 2.88
C MET A 145 -13.77 -2.54 4.14
N ALA A 146 -13.72 -3.45 5.12
CA ALA A 146 -14.40 -3.26 6.40
C ALA A 146 -13.85 -2.08 7.18
N LEU A 147 -12.52 -1.87 7.17
CA LEU A 147 -11.87 -0.73 7.79
C LEU A 147 -12.25 0.58 7.10
N ILE A 148 -12.23 0.64 5.76
CA ILE A 148 -12.64 1.82 4.98
C ILE A 148 -14.10 2.16 5.24
N LYS A 149 -14.97 1.15 5.37
CA LYS A 149 -16.40 1.35 5.66
C LYS A 149 -16.63 2.01 7.03
N LYS A 150 -15.87 1.62 8.05
CA LYS A 150 -16.04 2.07 9.44
C LYS A 150 -15.17 3.26 9.82
N GLY A 151 -14.01 3.44 9.20
CA GLY A 151 -13.02 4.45 9.54
C GLY A 151 -12.95 5.63 8.57
N GLU A 152 -12.17 6.64 8.90
CA GLU A 152 -11.77 7.70 7.97
C GLU A 152 -10.78 7.14 6.93
N ALA A 153 -10.91 7.55 5.66
CA ALA A 153 -10.07 7.03 4.58
C ALA A 153 -8.58 7.34 4.82
N SER A 154 -8.28 8.54 5.28
CA SER A 154 -6.93 8.98 5.63
C SER A 154 -6.29 8.15 6.76
N ARG A 155 -7.11 7.76 7.76
CA ARG A 155 -6.67 6.92 8.87
C ARG A 155 -6.37 5.49 8.43
N VAL A 156 -7.26 4.91 7.62
CA VAL A 156 -7.05 3.56 7.07
C VAL A 156 -5.82 3.55 6.17
N ALA A 157 -5.66 4.56 5.32
CA ALA A 157 -4.47 4.69 4.46
C ALA A 157 -3.17 4.77 5.28
N SER A 158 -3.16 5.45 6.44
CA SER A 158 -1.96 5.53 7.28
C SER A 158 -1.46 4.18 7.79
N LEU A 159 -2.33 3.17 7.91
CA LEU A 159 -1.94 1.81 8.32
C LEU A 159 -0.99 1.15 7.32
N PHE A 160 -0.99 1.57 6.05
CA PHE A 160 -0.03 1.07 5.05
C PHE A 160 1.43 1.40 5.40
N TYR A 161 1.66 2.42 6.25
CA TYR A 161 3.00 2.69 6.79
C TYR A 161 3.53 1.61 7.72
N LEU A 162 2.68 0.69 8.20
CA LEU A 162 3.11 -0.48 8.99
C LEU A 162 3.61 -1.63 8.11
N VAL A 163 3.32 -1.62 6.80
CA VAL A 163 3.73 -2.70 5.90
C VAL A 163 5.24 -2.90 5.88
N PRO A 164 6.10 -1.87 5.64
CA PRO A 164 7.55 -2.05 5.64
C PRO A 164 8.11 -2.52 6.99
N PRO A 165 7.71 -1.98 8.15
CA PRO A 165 8.11 -2.52 9.45
C PRO A 165 7.73 -3.99 9.65
N VAL A 166 6.50 -4.38 9.30
CA VAL A 166 6.04 -5.76 9.46
C VAL A 166 6.79 -6.71 8.53
N THR A 167 6.98 -6.33 7.25
CA THR A 167 7.74 -7.14 6.30
C THR A 167 9.22 -7.26 6.69
N ALA A 168 9.80 -6.22 7.26
CA ALA A 168 11.17 -6.25 7.76
C ALA A 168 11.32 -7.21 8.95
N LEU A 169 10.35 -7.22 9.88
CA LEU A 169 10.31 -8.19 10.99
C LEU A 169 10.12 -9.62 10.49
N GLN A 170 9.26 -9.83 9.49
CA GLN A 170 9.08 -11.16 8.87
C GLN A 170 10.35 -11.64 8.17
N ALA A 171 11.05 -10.75 7.46
CA ALA A 171 12.31 -11.07 6.80
C ALA A 171 13.40 -11.46 7.82
N TRP A 172 13.48 -10.75 8.94
CA TRP A 172 14.38 -11.11 10.03
C TRP A 172 14.02 -12.49 10.63
N TRP A 173 12.76 -12.76 10.88
CA TRP A 173 12.32 -14.00 11.51
C TRP A 173 12.39 -15.23 10.60
N LEU A 174 12.04 -15.08 9.30
CA LEU A 174 11.96 -16.19 8.35
C LEU A 174 13.27 -16.46 7.61
N PHE A 175 14.07 -15.42 7.38
CA PHE A 175 15.27 -15.46 6.54
C PHE A 175 16.54 -15.06 7.28
N ASP A 176 16.45 -14.81 8.60
CA ASP A 176 17.58 -14.36 9.45
C ASP A 176 18.28 -13.09 8.88
N GLU A 177 17.51 -12.27 8.14
CA GLU A 177 18.03 -11.01 7.62
C GLU A 177 18.34 -10.03 8.76
N ARG A 178 19.58 -9.53 8.82
CA ARG A 178 19.96 -8.51 9.80
C ARG A 178 19.32 -7.17 9.44
N LEU A 179 18.59 -6.62 10.39
CA LEU A 179 18.03 -5.28 10.25
C LEU A 179 19.11 -4.23 10.61
N PRO A 180 19.48 -3.34 9.68
CA PRO A 180 20.42 -2.26 10.01
C PRO A 180 19.78 -1.29 11.02
N LEU A 181 20.61 -0.67 11.85
CA LEU A 181 20.15 0.27 12.91
C LEU A 181 19.23 1.37 12.35
N MET A 182 19.56 1.88 11.16
CA MET A 182 18.77 2.90 10.45
C MET A 182 17.36 2.40 10.14
N GLY A 183 17.22 1.11 9.74
CA GLY A 183 15.93 0.46 9.51
C GLY A 183 15.11 0.33 10.78
N LEU A 184 15.75 -0.03 11.92
CA LEU A 184 15.07 -0.11 13.22
C LEU A 184 14.53 1.26 13.67
N ILE A 185 15.35 2.31 13.53
CA ILE A 185 14.93 3.69 13.82
C ILE A 185 13.74 4.08 12.93
N GLY A 186 13.82 3.78 11.64
CA GLY A 186 12.74 4.04 10.67
C GLY A 186 11.44 3.34 11.06
N MET A 187 11.50 2.08 11.51
CA MET A 187 10.32 1.34 11.99
C MET A 187 9.66 2.02 13.19
N VAL A 188 10.45 2.43 14.19
CA VAL A 188 9.92 3.12 15.37
C VAL A 188 9.25 4.44 14.98
N ILE A 189 9.86 5.21 14.08
CA ILE A 189 9.32 6.48 13.59
C ILE A 189 8.01 6.23 12.80
N ALA A 190 7.96 5.21 11.93
CA ALA A 190 6.76 4.88 11.17
C ALA A 190 5.60 4.48 12.09
N ILE A 191 5.86 3.61 13.08
CA ILE A 191 4.87 3.20 14.07
C ILE A 191 4.36 4.40 14.88
N ALA A 192 5.25 5.27 15.34
CA ALA A 192 4.88 6.49 16.07
C ALA A 192 3.98 7.40 15.22
N GLY A 193 4.31 7.57 13.92
CA GLY A 193 3.51 8.32 12.97
C GLY A 193 2.09 7.76 12.85
N VAL A 194 1.94 6.45 12.65
CA VAL A 194 0.63 5.78 12.57
C VAL A 194 -0.17 5.95 13.86
N VAL A 195 0.45 5.76 15.03
CA VAL A 195 -0.20 5.94 16.32
C VAL A 195 -0.72 7.37 16.49
N MET A 196 0.04 8.38 16.04
CA MET A 196 -0.40 9.77 16.07
C MET A 196 -1.64 10.00 15.19
N VAL A 197 -1.69 9.43 13.99
CA VAL A 197 -2.85 9.54 13.10
C VAL A 197 -4.08 8.88 13.74
N VAL A 198 -3.93 7.63 14.19
CA VAL A 198 -5.04 6.82 14.71
C VAL A 198 -5.60 7.41 16.01
N LYS A 199 -4.75 7.82 16.97
CA LYS A 199 -5.20 8.36 18.27
C LYS A 199 -5.76 9.79 18.17
N SER A 200 -5.37 10.59 17.19
CA SER A 200 -5.81 11.98 17.08
C SER A 200 -7.28 12.16 16.70
N ALA A 201 -7.94 11.12 16.27
CA ALA A 201 -9.35 11.15 15.82
C ALA A 201 -10.34 10.65 16.88
N SER A 202 -9.88 10.39 18.11
CA SER A 202 -10.73 9.95 19.25
C SER A 202 -11.26 11.14 20.08
N LYS A 203 -11.44 12.34 19.47
CA LYS A 203 -12.11 13.48 20.12
C LYS A 203 -13.23 14.01 19.24
#